data_9d5333b80355a767d1c43d7e38d0b3d8
#
_entry.id   9d5333b80355a767d1c43d7e38d0b3d8
#
_cell.length_a   1.000
_cell.length_b   1.000
_cell.length_c   1.000
_cell.angle_alpha   90.00
_cell.angle_beta   90.00
_cell.angle_gamma   90.00
#
_symmetry.space_group_name_H-M   'P 1'
#
loop_
_entity.id
_entity.type
_entity.pdbx_description
1 polymer ?
#
loop_
_entity_poly.entity_id
_entity_poly.type
_entity_poly.pdbx_seq_one_letter_code
_entity_poly.pdbx_strand_id
1 'polypeptide(L)'
;MRLNGREKKLIQLLQKSPATGQQLADELGVSRRTVLRDVTRLNSLLESCGAGQIESGLNYRLRVDSQRALHTLVQNTYDETTEVLLAILTSSSITVGELSELTSLPLSTVRKSIDKLNMSYRDILHITSRVGRRLDMVFYKLGPVDLLAALCAQNRAIKDEVEFLANAGLTALGSLAPEVDEYHTKLEPWLSGVQAKIQINAAIATACFVQKTPASISLYRSALQSFIDEKVQTYKWLVDKRYELMGLAADLLNQHGVQGMSANLPNLIFDHIARASIFPTIMDDEFRAQTEELHIAHPFEFDFARIYCSRIELMHPGLLLEPELCALYVIGTASRSDVAPTSILLLSARKSLDTVNRTLLEQAIGDTNIVSVDSVIAAMDKYQTQHFDLLIKDEVFSGSDAEALPWNLSCRGILRDKDIAYLQRSVLYASYKKTLSTMLPAENYVALSVTESSYTEILSLGLNVFVQRSCMTAEEAAATLARERQGERLIFNGVAVPHCVTHVPSNSFRLFAICPTTAVSTQDEDITLILIVLASKNQDDKNTIFSYLYSTLSSGEPVTPGIMYPKLMNLLGLEK
;
A
#
# COMPACT_ATOMS: atom_id res chain seq x y z
N MET A 1 8.75 29.28 12.97
CA MET A 1 7.39 29.68 12.55
C MET A 1 7.08 28.94 11.24
N ARG A 2 5.89 28.36 11.08
CA ARG A 2 5.53 27.45 9.98
C ARG A 2 4.20 27.81 9.35
N LEU A 3 3.98 27.30 8.12
CA LEU A 3 2.70 27.38 7.43
C LEU A 3 1.75 26.32 8.00
N ASN A 4 0.51 26.71 8.24
CA ASN A 4 -0.59 25.77 8.42
C ASN A 4 -1.19 25.37 7.05
N GLY A 5 -2.06 24.34 7.01
CA GLY A 5 -2.64 23.83 5.77
C GLY A 5 -3.39 24.90 4.95
N ARG A 6 -4.09 25.83 5.62
CA ARG A 6 -4.80 26.92 4.96
C ARG A 6 -3.84 27.95 4.36
N GLU A 7 -2.77 28.30 5.06
CA GLU A 7 -1.71 29.19 4.58
C GLU A 7 -0.97 28.59 3.39
N LYS A 8 -0.71 27.29 3.40
CA LYS A 8 -0.16 26.57 2.25
C LYS A 8 -1.09 26.67 1.04
N LYS A 9 -2.38 26.39 1.23
CA LYS A 9 -3.39 26.52 0.15
C LYS A 9 -3.46 27.95 -0.36
N LEU A 10 -3.35 28.96 0.52
CA LEU A 10 -3.32 30.36 0.14
C LEU A 10 -2.10 30.68 -0.75
N ILE A 11 -0.90 30.22 -0.38
CA ILE A 11 0.29 30.36 -1.22
C ILE A 11 0.08 29.67 -2.56
N GLN A 12 -0.43 28.44 -2.60
CA GLN A 12 -0.68 27.69 -3.82
C GLN A 12 -1.68 28.38 -4.76
N LEU A 13 -2.72 29.00 -4.20
CA LEU A 13 -3.67 29.82 -4.97
C LEU A 13 -2.98 31.04 -5.60
N LEU A 14 -2.19 31.77 -4.80
CA LEU A 14 -1.47 32.96 -5.28
C LEU A 14 -0.29 32.63 -6.21
N GLN A 15 0.25 31.42 -6.18
CA GLN A 15 1.21 30.95 -7.19
C GLN A 15 0.56 30.75 -8.56
N LYS A 16 -0.73 30.38 -8.60
CA LYS A 16 -1.46 30.19 -9.88
C LYS A 16 -1.84 31.52 -10.50
N SER A 17 -2.39 32.45 -9.73
CA SER A 17 -2.82 33.76 -10.20
C SER A 17 -3.07 34.74 -9.06
N PRO A 18 -2.92 36.09 -9.29
CA PRO A 18 -3.38 37.10 -8.36
C PRO A 18 -4.90 36.95 -8.10
N ALA A 19 -5.34 37.12 -6.86
CA ALA A 19 -6.74 36.95 -6.47
C ALA A 19 -7.19 38.05 -5.50
N THR A 20 -8.48 38.41 -5.53
CA THR A 20 -9.08 39.33 -4.56
C THR A 20 -9.23 38.68 -3.19
N GLY A 21 -9.30 39.46 -2.14
CA GLY A 21 -9.54 38.94 -0.79
C GLY A 21 -10.87 38.19 -0.66
N GLN A 22 -11.87 38.49 -1.51
CA GLN A 22 -13.13 37.75 -1.53
C GLN A 22 -12.96 36.38 -2.19
N GLN A 23 -12.30 36.33 -3.35
CA GLN A 23 -12.00 35.05 -4.02
C GLN A 23 -11.20 34.11 -3.14
N LEU A 24 -10.17 34.61 -2.45
CA LEU A 24 -9.39 33.82 -1.50
C LEU A 24 -10.26 33.33 -0.31
N ALA A 25 -11.15 34.18 0.18
CA ALA A 25 -12.06 33.82 1.26
C ALA A 25 -13.00 32.69 0.85
N ASP A 26 -13.56 32.77 -0.36
CA ASP A 26 -14.49 31.77 -0.92
C ASP A 26 -13.78 30.44 -1.18
N GLU A 27 -12.57 30.46 -1.79
CA GLU A 27 -11.76 29.26 -2.06
C GLU A 27 -11.23 28.56 -0.81
N LEU A 28 -10.98 29.33 0.26
CA LEU A 28 -10.49 28.82 1.54
C LEU A 28 -11.63 28.51 2.53
N GLY A 29 -12.88 28.85 2.21
CA GLY A 29 -14.03 28.65 3.08
C GLY A 29 -13.98 29.47 4.38
N VAL A 30 -13.42 30.69 4.34
CA VAL A 30 -13.23 31.58 5.50
C VAL A 30 -13.69 33.01 5.25
N SER A 31 -13.70 33.84 6.29
CA SER A 31 -14.00 35.26 6.12
C SER A 31 -12.82 36.06 5.53
N ARG A 32 -13.11 37.19 4.83
CA ARG A 32 -12.08 38.13 4.38
C ARG A 32 -11.15 38.61 5.50
N ARG A 33 -11.68 38.77 6.71
CA ARG A 33 -10.90 39.15 7.90
C ARG A 33 -9.88 38.07 8.27
N THR A 34 -10.25 36.80 8.10
CA THR A 34 -9.36 35.66 8.32
C THR A 34 -8.24 35.66 7.26
N VAL A 35 -8.58 35.87 5.98
CA VAL A 35 -7.57 35.98 4.89
C VAL A 35 -6.57 37.10 5.17
N LEU A 36 -7.04 38.27 5.60
CA LEU A 36 -6.14 39.39 5.94
C LEU A 36 -5.15 39.03 7.06
N ARG A 37 -5.64 38.36 8.11
CA ARG A 37 -4.80 37.90 9.22
C ARG A 37 -3.79 36.86 8.76
N ASP A 38 -4.21 35.92 7.93
CA ASP A 38 -3.34 34.87 7.39
C ASP A 38 -2.26 35.48 6.46
N VAL A 39 -2.61 36.45 5.63
CA VAL A 39 -1.65 37.18 4.78
C VAL A 39 -0.62 37.94 5.62
N THR A 40 -1.04 38.60 6.71
CA THR A 40 -0.11 39.31 7.61
C THR A 40 0.89 38.35 8.25
N ARG A 41 0.41 37.20 8.75
CA ARG A 41 1.26 36.15 9.32
C ARG A 41 2.20 35.54 8.27
N LEU A 42 1.66 35.26 7.07
CA LEU A 42 2.46 34.72 5.96
C LEU A 42 3.58 35.66 5.53
N ASN A 43 3.35 36.96 5.47
CA ASN A 43 4.39 37.92 5.11
C ASN A 43 5.55 37.87 6.10
N SER A 44 5.25 37.81 7.41
CA SER A 44 6.32 37.66 8.40
C SER A 44 7.13 36.37 8.23
N LEU A 45 6.48 35.27 7.79
CA LEU A 45 7.16 34.00 7.52
C LEU A 45 7.99 34.05 6.24
N LEU A 46 7.41 34.54 5.15
CA LEU A 46 8.07 34.64 3.84
C LEU A 46 9.31 35.55 3.91
N GLU A 47 9.21 36.67 4.62
CA GLU A 47 10.34 37.59 4.84
C GLU A 47 11.43 36.95 5.69
N SER A 48 11.05 36.25 6.80
CA SER A 48 12.02 35.63 7.71
C SER A 48 12.86 34.54 7.06
N CYS A 49 12.32 33.83 6.05
CA CYS A 49 13.05 32.81 5.30
C CYS A 49 13.57 33.30 3.94
N GLY A 50 13.38 34.57 3.60
CA GLY A 50 13.83 35.14 2.34
C GLY A 50 13.11 34.56 1.12
N ALA A 51 11.89 34.04 1.29
CA ALA A 51 11.12 33.41 0.22
C ALA A 51 10.39 34.42 -0.67
N GLY A 52 9.99 35.57 -0.12
CA GLY A 52 9.26 36.60 -0.83
C GLY A 52 8.27 37.37 0.05
N GLN A 53 7.21 37.88 -0.57
CA GLN A 53 6.17 38.66 0.09
C GLN A 53 4.85 38.57 -0.66
N ILE A 54 3.71 38.60 0.06
CA ILE A 54 2.38 38.78 -0.53
C ILE A 54 2.08 40.29 -0.56
N GLU A 55 2.07 40.86 -1.74
CA GLU A 55 1.73 42.28 -1.98
C GLU A 55 0.20 42.42 -1.94
N SER A 56 -0.28 43.45 -1.22
CA SER A 56 -1.70 43.79 -1.12
C SER A 56 -2.03 45.01 -1.98
N GLY A 57 -3.11 44.92 -2.76
CA GLY A 57 -3.65 45.98 -3.59
C GLY A 57 -5.12 45.69 -3.90
N LEU A 58 -5.57 45.93 -5.12
CA LEU A 58 -6.87 45.45 -5.60
C LEU A 58 -6.94 43.91 -5.54
N ASN A 59 -5.81 43.26 -5.84
CA ASN A 59 -5.60 41.82 -5.71
C ASN A 59 -4.37 41.55 -4.83
N TYR A 60 -4.39 40.42 -4.12
CA TYR A 60 -3.20 39.87 -3.51
C TYR A 60 -2.33 39.20 -4.59
N ARG A 61 -1.04 39.45 -4.54
CA ARG A 61 -0.04 38.86 -5.46
C ARG A 61 1.16 38.35 -4.66
N LEU A 62 1.57 37.12 -4.91
CA LEU A 62 2.80 36.55 -4.34
C LEU A 62 4.01 37.01 -5.18
N ARG A 63 4.89 37.79 -4.56
CA ARG A 63 6.23 38.09 -5.10
C ARG A 63 7.20 37.06 -4.50
N VAL A 64 7.88 36.33 -5.36
CA VAL A 64 8.83 35.29 -4.94
C VAL A 64 10.26 35.81 -5.13
N ASP A 65 11.01 35.96 -4.05
CA ASP A 65 12.41 36.40 -4.07
C ASP A 65 13.36 35.18 -4.19
N SER A 66 12.99 34.02 -3.58
CA SER A 66 13.72 32.76 -3.71
C SER A 66 12.75 31.59 -3.90
N GLN A 67 12.77 31.00 -5.10
CA GLN A 67 11.95 29.82 -5.42
C GLN A 67 12.31 28.60 -4.55
N ARG A 68 13.61 28.45 -4.25
CA ARG A 68 14.10 27.38 -3.37
C ARG A 68 13.62 27.54 -1.93
N ALA A 69 13.68 28.76 -1.38
CA ALA A 69 13.19 29.03 -0.02
C ALA A 69 11.67 28.83 0.09
N LEU A 70 10.91 29.31 -0.93
CA LEU A 70 9.47 29.13 -1.01
C LEU A 70 9.10 27.64 -1.09
N HIS A 71 9.77 26.88 -1.95
CA HIS A 71 9.56 25.44 -2.09
C HIS A 71 9.85 24.71 -0.77
N THR A 72 10.95 25.04 -0.10
CA THR A 72 11.30 24.48 1.20
C THR A 72 10.22 24.82 2.25
N LEU A 73 9.73 26.06 2.28
CA LEU A 73 8.69 26.50 3.20
C LEU A 73 7.35 25.76 2.98
N VAL A 74 6.97 25.55 1.70
CA VAL A 74 5.72 24.86 1.33
C VAL A 74 5.81 23.36 1.53
N GLN A 75 6.97 22.75 1.33
CA GLN A 75 7.16 21.31 1.60
C GLN A 75 7.26 20.97 3.10
N ASN A 76 7.73 21.90 3.93
CA ASN A 76 7.84 21.71 5.38
C ASN A 76 6.50 21.98 6.11
N THR A 77 5.39 21.47 5.59
CA THR A 77 4.07 21.62 6.21
C THR A 77 3.40 20.26 6.38
N TYR A 78 2.55 20.16 7.37
CA TYR A 78 1.62 19.07 7.57
C TYR A 78 0.17 19.61 7.57
N ASP A 79 -0.81 18.74 7.37
CA ASP A 79 -2.22 19.13 7.30
C ASP A 79 -2.80 19.48 8.69
N GLU A 80 -4.01 20.04 8.71
CA GLU A 80 -4.72 20.42 9.93
C GLU A 80 -4.96 19.22 10.87
N THR A 81 -5.15 18.03 10.30
CA THR A 81 -5.36 16.79 11.05
C THR A 81 -4.09 16.38 11.81
N THR A 82 -2.94 16.45 11.13
CA THR A 82 -1.63 16.19 11.73
C THR A 82 -1.28 17.26 12.78
N GLU A 83 -1.64 18.52 12.57
CA GLU A 83 -1.44 19.58 13.55
C GLU A 83 -2.23 19.30 14.85
N VAL A 84 -3.47 18.85 14.71
CA VAL A 84 -4.31 18.43 15.86
C VAL A 84 -3.69 17.20 16.56
N LEU A 85 -3.23 16.21 15.81
CA LEU A 85 -2.59 15.01 16.37
C LEU A 85 -1.33 15.37 17.17
N LEU A 86 -0.44 16.20 16.61
CA LEU A 86 0.78 16.65 17.30
C LEU A 86 0.43 17.41 18.60
N ALA A 87 -0.52 18.33 18.54
CA ALA A 87 -0.97 19.07 19.70
C ALA A 87 -1.53 18.14 20.80
N ILE A 88 -2.23 17.08 20.41
CA ILE A 88 -2.74 16.06 21.33
C ILE A 88 -1.59 15.23 21.92
N LEU A 89 -0.69 14.70 21.10
CA LEU A 89 0.43 13.85 21.54
C LEU A 89 1.42 14.59 22.44
N THR A 90 1.60 15.88 22.22
CA THR A 90 2.51 16.74 23.00
C THR A 90 1.82 17.46 24.17
N SER A 91 0.54 17.20 24.43
CA SER A 91 -0.22 17.78 25.53
C SER A 91 -0.69 16.69 26.48
N SER A 92 -0.41 16.83 27.76
CA SER A 92 -0.78 15.81 28.77
C SER A 92 -2.26 15.61 28.96
N SER A 93 -3.03 16.64 28.64
CA SER A 93 -4.46 16.65 28.94
C SER A 93 -5.05 17.95 28.40
N ILE A 94 -5.75 17.86 27.30
CA ILE A 94 -6.24 19.01 26.54
C ILE A 94 -7.74 18.86 26.25
N THR A 95 -8.47 19.97 26.26
CA THR A 95 -9.85 20.03 25.82
C THR A 95 -9.92 20.42 24.36
N VAL A 96 -11.08 20.18 23.69
CA VAL A 96 -11.29 20.63 22.30
C VAL A 96 -11.17 22.15 22.15
N GLY A 97 -11.56 22.91 23.21
CA GLY A 97 -11.39 24.37 23.24
C GLY A 97 -9.92 24.79 23.29
N GLU A 98 -9.13 24.20 24.19
CA GLU A 98 -7.70 24.45 24.28
C GLU A 98 -6.94 24.04 23.01
N LEU A 99 -7.35 22.93 22.35
CA LEU A 99 -6.82 22.54 21.03
C LEU A 99 -7.12 23.60 19.96
N SER A 100 -8.34 24.12 19.93
CA SER A 100 -8.72 25.19 18.99
C SER A 100 -7.89 26.46 19.19
N GLU A 101 -7.58 26.81 20.46
CA GLU A 101 -6.71 27.94 20.76
C GLU A 101 -5.24 27.66 20.38
N LEU A 102 -4.73 26.48 20.73
CA LEU A 102 -3.35 26.09 20.49
C LEU A 102 -3.04 25.99 18.98
N THR A 103 -3.91 25.35 18.22
CA THR A 103 -3.74 25.17 16.76
C THR A 103 -4.26 26.36 15.95
N SER A 104 -4.96 27.32 16.58
CA SER A 104 -5.66 28.41 15.90
C SER A 104 -6.68 27.94 14.85
N LEU A 105 -7.21 26.72 15.00
CA LEU A 105 -8.23 26.12 14.14
C LEU A 105 -9.63 26.32 14.75
N PRO A 106 -10.68 26.49 13.92
CA PRO A 106 -12.06 26.51 14.40
C PRO A 106 -12.44 25.20 15.13
N LEU A 107 -13.29 25.28 16.15
CA LEU A 107 -13.77 24.11 16.90
C LEU A 107 -14.37 23.02 16.00
N SER A 108 -15.07 23.41 14.93
CA SER A 108 -15.64 22.48 13.95
C SER A 108 -14.54 21.72 13.17
N THR A 109 -13.45 22.40 12.83
CA THR A 109 -12.29 21.78 12.15
C THR A 109 -11.58 20.81 13.09
N VAL A 110 -11.34 21.22 14.35
CA VAL A 110 -10.73 20.34 15.36
C VAL A 110 -11.52 19.04 15.54
N ARG A 111 -12.86 19.13 15.64
CA ARG A 111 -13.71 17.93 15.76
C ARG A 111 -13.63 17.04 14.53
N LYS A 112 -13.73 17.62 13.32
CA LYS A 112 -13.55 16.84 12.07
C LYS A 112 -12.18 16.18 11.99
N SER A 113 -11.13 16.86 12.44
CA SER A 113 -9.78 16.27 12.50
C SER A 113 -9.71 15.11 13.49
N ILE A 114 -10.36 15.21 14.66
CA ILE A 114 -10.44 14.10 15.62
C ILE A 114 -11.19 12.90 15.00
N ASP A 115 -12.31 13.13 14.33
CA ASP A 115 -13.07 12.07 13.66
C ASP A 115 -12.21 11.40 12.57
N LYS A 116 -11.49 12.20 11.76
CA LYS A 116 -10.56 11.68 10.75
C LYS A 116 -9.40 10.89 11.37
N LEU A 117 -8.83 11.36 12.48
CA LEU A 117 -7.78 10.63 13.21
C LEU A 117 -8.28 9.27 13.70
N ASN A 118 -9.47 9.21 14.27
CA ASN A 118 -10.09 7.96 14.72
C ASN A 118 -10.34 6.98 13.56
N MET A 119 -10.57 7.47 12.36
CA MET A 119 -10.68 6.63 11.16
C MET A 119 -9.32 6.16 10.66
N SER A 120 -8.38 7.09 10.47
CA SER A 120 -7.05 6.78 9.88
C SER A 120 -6.16 5.95 10.83
N TYR A 121 -6.29 6.11 12.13
CA TYR A 121 -5.49 5.41 13.15
C TYR A 121 -6.31 4.46 14.02
N ARG A 122 -7.43 3.94 13.51
CA ARG A 122 -8.40 3.10 14.25
C ARG A 122 -7.78 1.92 15.00
N ASP A 123 -6.71 1.33 14.45
CA ASP A 123 -6.00 0.18 15.02
C ASP A 123 -4.89 0.58 16.00
N ILE A 124 -4.55 1.87 16.07
CA ILE A 124 -3.46 2.41 16.88
C ILE A 124 -4.00 3.19 18.06
N LEU A 125 -4.93 4.12 17.83
CA LEU A 125 -5.47 4.99 18.87
C LEU A 125 -6.95 5.31 18.66
N HIS A 126 -7.64 5.60 19.77
CA HIS A 126 -8.98 6.16 19.76
C HIS A 126 -9.08 7.38 20.68
N ILE A 127 -9.59 8.49 20.15
CA ILE A 127 -9.72 9.77 20.84
C ILE A 127 -11.21 10.02 21.11
N THR A 128 -11.59 10.12 22.37
CA THR A 128 -12.95 10.48 22.78
C THR A 128 -13.00 11.91 23.29
N SER A 129 -13.97 12.68 22.78
CA SER A 129 -14.25 14.03 23.24
C SER A 129 -15.62 14.11 23.92
N ARG A 130 -15.66 14.62 25.15
CA ARG A 130 -16.92 14.92 25.85
C ARG A 130 -17.01 16.44 26.12
N VAL A 131 -18.18 17.00 25.97
CA VAL A 131 -18.40 18.45 26.16
C VAL A 131 -17.91 18.87 27.55
N GLY A 132 -17.02 19.87 27.58
CA GLY A 132 -16.47 20.43 28.82
C GLY A 132 -15.49 19.51 29.57
N ARG A 133 -15.08 18.36 28.98
CA ARG A 133 -14.09 17.45 29.53
C ARG A 133 -12.85 17.41 28.66
N ARG A 134 -11.74 16.96 29.27
CA ARG A 134 -10.48 16.69 28.57
C ARG A 134 -10.66 15.53 27.60
N LEU A 135 -9.86 15.52 26.54
CA LEU A 135 -9.79 14.39 25.60
C LEU A 135 -9.25 13.16 26.34
N ASP A 136 -9.90 12.04 26.09
CA ASP A 136 -9.44 10.74 26.56
C ASP A 136 -8.88 9.97 25.36
N MET A 137 -7.64 9.46 25.50
CA MET A 137 -6.92 8.74 24.45
C MET A 137 -6.65 7.32 24.90
N VAL A 138 -7.06 6.37 24.10
CA VAL A 138 -6.75 4.95 24.29
C VAL A 138 -5.81 4.51 23.16
N PHE A 139 -4.65 4.03 23.51
CA PHE A 139 -3.68 3.43 22.58
C PHE A 139 -3.83 1.91 22.60
N TYR A 140 -3.97 1.28 21.41
CA TYR A 140 -4.19 -0.16 21.28
C TYR A 140 -2.90 -0.93 21.04
N LYS A 141 -2.02 -0.42 20.14
CA LYS A 141 -0.80 -1.12 19.71
C LYS A 141 0.48 -0.31 19.94
N LEU A 142 0.47 0.98 19.61
CA LEU A 142 1.63 1.85 19.80
C LEU A 142 1.38 2.83 20.93
N GLY A 143 2.43 3.09 21.73
CA GLY A 143 2.42 4.20 22.67
C GLY A 143 2.57 5.57 21.96
N PRO A 144 2.33 6.68 22.69
CA PRO A 144 2.43 8.03 22.13
C PRO A 144 3.83 8.36 21.60
N VAL A 145 4.87 7.84 22.23
CA VAL A 145 6.28 8.06 21.83
C VAL A 145 6.57 7.39 20.49
N ASP A 146 6.16 6.14 20.31
CA ASP A 146 6.38 5.40 19.08
C ASP A 146 5.57 5.96 17.91
N LEU A 147 4.32 6.35 18.17
CA LEU A 147 3.50 7.03 17.17
C LEU A 147 4.16 8.34 16.72
N LEU A 148 4.62 9.17 17.67
CA LEU A 148 5.29 10.43 17.35
C LEU A 148 6.61 10.20 16.62
N ALA A 149 7.40 9.20 17.01
CA ALA A 149 8.66 8.85 16.34
C ALA A 149 8.43 8.38 14.90
N ALA A 150 7.42 7.55 14.66
CA ALA A 150 7.05 7.09 13.32
C ALA A 150 6.63 8.26 12.42
N LEU A 151 5.82 9.19 12.93
CA LEU A 151 5.43 10.41 12.21
C LEU A 151 6.65 11.31 11.89
N CYS A 152 7.61 11.43 12.81
CA CYS A 152 8.87 12.16 12.58
C CYS A 152 9.71 11.54 11.46
N ALA A 153 9.71 10.21 11.34
CA ALA A 153 10.45 9.53 10.29
C ALA A 153 9.89 9.79 8.90
N GLN A 154 8.57 9.94 8.79
CA GLN A 154 7.86 10.16 7.53
C GLN A 154 7.80 11.64 7.12
N ASN A 155 7.75 12.55 8.09
CA ASN A 155 7.54 13.96 7.82
C ASN A 155 8.61 14.83 8.49
N ARG A 156 9.45 15.46 7.65
CA ARG A 156 10.53 16.34 8.11
C ARG A 156 10.02 17.51 8.96
N ALA A 157 8.86 18.07 8.64
CA ALA A 157 8.31 19.20 9.37
C ALA A 157 7.90 18.80 10.79
N ILE A 158 7.34 17.59 10.96
CA ILE A 158 7.04 17.01 12.27
C ILE A 158 8.33 16.77 13.04
N LYS A 159 9.33 16.16 12.39
CA LYS A 159 10.64 15.92 12.99
C LYS A 159 11.28 17.19 13.54
N ASP A 160 11.32 18.26 12.75
CA ASP A 160 11.91 19.54 13.14
C ASP A 160 11.13 20.18 14.31
N GLU A 161 9.77 20.03 14.37
CA GLU A 161 8.96 20.51 15.51
C GLU A 161 9.25 19.75 16.77
N VAL A 162 9.28 18.43 16.69
CA VAL A 162 9.58 17.55 17.82
C VAL A 162 11.00 17.80 18.32
N GLU A 163 11.97 18.02 17.41
CA GLU A 163 13.34 18.37 17.79
C GLU A 163 13.40 19.75 18.47
N PHE A 164 12.64 20.74 18.00
CA PHE A 164 12.52 22.04 18.66
C PHE A 164 11.92 21.92 20.06
N LEU A 165 10.82 21.17 20.22
CA LEU A 165 10.18 20.93 21.52
C LEU A 165 11.11 20.15 22.48
N ALA A 166 11.79 19.13 21.96
CA ALA A 166 12.76 18.35 22.74
C ALA A 166 13.95 19.22 23.20
N ASN A 167 14.48 20.08 22.33
CA ASN A 167 15.58 20.99 22.68
C ASN A 167 15.16 22.00 23.75
N ALA A 168 13.94 22.51 23.73
CA ALA A 168 13.42 23.36 24.80
C ALA A 168 13.38 22.62 26.15
N GLY A 169 12.96 21.34 26.13
CA GLY A 169 13.02 20.46 27.30
C GLY A 169 14.45 20.13 27.73
N LEU A 170 15.35 19.85 26.79
CA LEU A 170 16.77 19.54 27.04
C LEU A 170 17.54 20.71 27.66
N THR A 171 17.21 21.95 27.28
CA THR A 171 17.82 23.13 27.90
C THR A 171 17.55 23.16 29.41
N ALA A 172 16.40 22.64 29.84
CA ALA A 172 16.04 22.51 31.24
C ALA A 172 16.68 21.25 31.92
N LEU A 173 17.05 20.22 31.15
CA LEU A 173 17.52 18.91 31.66
C LEU A 173 19.03 18.71 31.57
N GLY A 174 19.77 19.53 30.80
CA GLY A 174 21.17 19.31 30.47
C GLY A 174 21.36 18.35 29.28
N SER A 175 22.59 18.01 28.94
CA SER A 175 22.90 17.14 27.78
C SER A 175 22.42 15.71 28.00
N LEU A 176 21.70 15.14 27.03
CA LEU A 176 21.31 13.72 26.98
C LEU A 176 22.11 12.92 25.93
N ALA A 177 23.23 13.46 25.44
CA ALA A 177 24.06 12.76 24.47
C ALA A 177 24.51 11.36 24.94
N PRO A 178 24.93 11.17 26.23
CA PRO A 178 25.32 9.85 26.73
C PRO A 178 24.16 8.83 26.68
N GLU A 179 22.95 9.25 27.04
CA GLU A 179 21.77 8.38 27.01
C GLU A 179 21.37 7.97 25.56
N VAL A 180 21.56 8.88 24.60
CA VAL A 180 21.35 8.57 23.17
C VAL A 180 22.35 7.55 22.68
N ASP A 181 23.63 7.74 23.00
CA ASP A 181 24.70 6.83 22.57
C ASP A 181 24.56 5.46 23.24
N GLU A 182 24.20 5.41 24.52
CA GLU A 182 23.94 4.18 25.25
C GLU A 182 22.72 3.43 24.64
N TYR A 183 21.64 4.14 24.33
CA TYR A 183 20.44 3.59 23.73
C TYR A 183 20.75 3.01 22.35
N HIS A 184 21.43 3.76 21.49
CA HIS A 184 21.88 3.28 20.19
C HIS A 184 22.75 2.03 20.31
N THR A 185 23.75 2.06 21.15
CA THR A 185 24.68 0.93 21.36
C THR A 185 23.97 -0.34 21.85
N LYS A 186 22.96 -0.20 22.72
CA LYS A 186 22.16 -1.36 23.19
C LYS A 186 21.29 -1.99 22.12
N LEU A 187 20.88 -1.24 21.11
CA LEU A 187 19.93 -1.70 20.09
C LEU A 187 20.55 -1.87 18.69
N GLU A 188 21.85 -1.67 18.55
CA GLU A 188 22.56 -2.05 17.33
C GLU A 188 22.46 -3.58 17.13
N PRO A 189 22.24 -4.08 15.90
CA PRO A 189 22.30 -3.42 14.60
C PRO A 189 20.93 -2.94 14.05
N TRP A 190 19.83 -2.97 14.80
CA TRP A 190 18.47 -2.75 14.30
C TRP A 190 17.99 -1.31 14.41
N LEU A 191 18.73 -0.46 15.12
CA LEU A 191 18.41 0.94 15.31
C LEU A 191 19.58 1.82 14.86
N SER A 192 19.37 2.70 13.90
CA SER A 192 20.37 3.70 13.51
C SER A 192 20.44 4.82 14.53
N GLY A 193 21.61 5.50 14.63
CA GLY A 193 21.75 6.66 15.51
C GLY A 193 20.75 7.79 15.24
N VAL A 194 20.33 7.96 13.97
CA VAL A 194 19.28 8.92 13.60
C VAL A 194 17.93 8.50 14.17
N GLN A 195 17.57 7.23 14.09
CA GLN A 195 16.32 6.69 14.63
C GLN A 195 16.31 6.76 16.16
N ALA A 196 17.43 6.41 16.83
CA ALA A 196 17.58 6.55 18.27
C ALA A 196 17.35 8.00 18.72
N LYS A 197 17.94 8.96 18.01
CA LYS A 197 17.73 10.40 18.29
C LYS A 197 16.28 10.82 18.12
N ILE A 198 15.60 10.34 17.05
CA ILE A 198 14.18 10.63 16.81
C ILE A 198 13.32 10.11 17.96
N GLN A 199 13.52 8.87 18.40
CA GLN A 199 12.74 8.27 19.49
C GLN A 199 12.96 8.99 20.82
N ILE A 200 14.20 9.34 21.14
CA ILE A 200 14.51 10.09 22.36
C ILE A 200 13.89 11.49 22.32
N ASN A 201 13.97 12.19 21.20
CA ASN A 201 13.31 13.48 21.04
C ASN A 201 11.79 13.36 21.19
N ALA A 202 11.17 12.32 20.62
CA ALA A 202 9.75 12.03 20.78
C ALA A 202 9.38 11.74 22.25
N ALA A 203 10.18 10.95 22.95
CA ALA A 203 9.98 10.66 24.38
C ALA A 203 10.07 11.93 25.24
N ILE A 204 11.01 12.81 24.95
CA ILE A 204 11.14 14.10 25.65
C ILE A 204 9.96 15.01 25.31
N ALA A 205 9.59 15.14 24.05
CA ALA A 205 8.49 16.00 23.62
C ALA A 205 7.16 15.56 24.24
N THR A 206 6.86 14.27 24.28
CA THR A 206 5.66 13.74 24.94
C THR A 206 5.67 13.91 26.45
N ALA A 207 6.83 13.78 27.10
CA ALA A 207 6.98 13.96 28.54
C ALA A 207 6.95 15.44 28.97
N CYS A 208 7.51 16.36 28.17
CA CYS A 208 7.59 17.78 28.47
C CYS A 208 6.21 18.47 28.62
N PHE A 209 5.24 18.02 27.85
CA PHE A 209 3.91 18.65 27.84
C PHE A 209 2.91 18.03 28.81
N VAL A 210 3.28 16.91 29.45
CA VAL A 210 2.44 16.26 30.46
C VAL A 210 2.22 17.18 31.68
N GLN A 211 3.07 18.20 31.90
CA GLN A 211 2.94 19.06 33.09
C GLN A 211 3.03 20.54 32.77
N LYS A 212 1.96 21.30 33.04
CA LYS A 212 1.95 22.78 33.05
C LYS A 212 2.85 23.39 34.16
N THR A 213 3.46 22.58 35.00
CA THR A 213 4.50 22.95 35.98
C THR A 213 5.83 22.38 35.50
N PRO A 214 6.97 23.08 35.70
CA PRO A 214 8.28 22.53 35.38
C PRO A 214 8.45 21.24 36.17
N ALA A 215 8.27 20.11 35.50
CA ALA A 215 8.48 18.81 36.10
C ALA A 215 9.90 18.68 36.57
N SER A 216 10.13 17.99 37.68
CA SER A 216 11.48 17.72 38.14
C SER A 216 12.23 16.91 37.06
N ILE A 217 13.51 17.21 36.86
CA ILE A 217 14.44 16.50 35.97
C ILE A 217 14.35 14.98 36.18
N SER A 218 14.08 14.53 37.39
CA SER A 218 13.89 13.12 37.73
C SER A 218 12.72 12.45 37.02
N LEU A 219 11.65 13.16 36.75
CA LEU A 219 10.44 12.61 36.11
C LEU A 219 10.67 12.36 34.63
N TYR A 220 11.38 13.25 33.94
CA TYR A 220 11.78 13.07 32.54
C TYR A 220 12.74 11.91 32.37
N ARG A 221 13.76 11.84 33.23
CA ARG A 221 14.69 10.72 33.22
C ARG A 221 14.01 9.39 33.49
N SER A 222 13.06 9.36 34.42
CA SER A 222 12.27 8.15 34.70
C SER A 222 11.42 7.73 33.49
N ALA A 223 10.75 8.67 32.82
CA ALA A 223 9.93 8.37 31.62
C ALA A 223 10.82 7.90 30.46
N LEU A 224 11.94 8.58 30.21
CA LEU A 224 12.92 8.20 29.21
C LEU A 224 13.51 6.82 29.49
N GLN A 225 13.91 6.57 30.74
CA GLN A 225 14.47 5.28 31.16
C GLN A 225 13.45 4.17 31.00
N SER A 226 12.19 4.39 31.38
CA SER A 226 11.10 3.41 31.16
C SER A 226 10.92 3.05 29.69
N PHE A 227 10.95 4.05 28.79
CA PHE A 227 10.87 3.84 27.34
C PHE A 227 12.08 3.03 26.82
N ILE A 228 13.31 3.39 27.24
CA ILE A 228 14.54 2.68 26.86
C ILE A 228 14.47 1.22 27.34
N ASP A 229 14.08 0.99 28.58
CA ASP A 229 13.97 -0.35 29.17
C ASP A 229 12.96 -1.21 28.42
N GLU A 230 11.81 -0.66 28.03
CA GLU A 230 10.81 -1.34 27.20
C GLU A 230 11.40 -1.78 25.85
N LYS A 231 12.09 -0.89 25.14
CA LYS A 231 12.71 -1.22 23.84
C LYS A 231 13.84 -2.24 23.99
N VAL A 232 14.64 -2.14 25.02
CA VAL A 232 15.69 -3.14 25.32
C VAL A 232 15.06 -4.50 25.67
N GLN A 233 13.92 -4.53 26.34
CA GLN A 233 13.20 -5.78 26.63
C GLN A 233 12.63 -6.40 25.34
N THR A 234 12.02 -5.60 24.46
CA THR A 234 11.57 -6.05 23.14
C THR A 234 12.74 -6.62 22.32
N TYR A 235 13.88 -5.94 22.32
CA TYR A 235 15.11 -6.44 21.67
C TYR A 235 15.54 -7.81 22.20
N LYS A 236 15.62 -7.97 23.53
CA LYS A 236 15.99 -9.25 24.14
C LYS A 236 15.02 -10.36 23.74
N TRP A 237 13.72 -10.09 23.81
CA TRP A 237 12.70 -11.03 23.40
C TRP A 237 12.88 -11.47 21.93
N LEU A 238 13.17 -10.53 21.02
CA LEU A 238 13.43 -10.81 19.60
C LEU A 238 14.65 -11.72 19.43
N VAL A 239 15.75 -11.43 20.15
CA VAL A 239 16.97 -12.25 20.10
C VAL A 239 16.68 -13.67 20.59
N ASP A 240 15.99 -13.81 21.72
CA ASP A 240 15.64 -15.10 22.31
C ASP A 240 14.71 -15.91 21.39
N LYS A 241 13.81 -15.25 20.69
CA LYS A 241 12.83 -15.87 19.80
C LYS A 241 13.27 -16.01 18.33
N ARG A 242 14.48 -15.56 17.98
CA ARG A 242 14.98 -15.50 16.60
C ARG A 242 14.73 -16.80 15.82
N TYR A 243 15.20 -17.92 16.35
CA TYR A 243 15.09 -19.21 15.65
C TYR A 243 13.64 -19.69 15.54
N GLU A 244 12.82 -19.43 16.55
CA GLU A 244 11.40 -19.77 16.54
C GLU A 244 10.66 -18.94 15.45
N LEU A 245 10.92 -17.64 15.40
CA LEU A 245 10.30 -16.75 14.41
C LEU A 245 10.77 -17.05 12.98
N MET A 246 12.04 -17.37 12.80
CA MET A 246 12.57 -17.79 11.49
C MET A 246 11.98 -19.14 11.05
N GLY A 247 11.84 -20.09 11.97
CA GLY A 247 11.18 -21.37 11.71
C GLY A 247 9.72 -21.18 11.32
N LEU A 248 8.99 -20.34 12.06
CA LEU A 248 7.62 -19.98 11.74
C LEU A 248 7.51 -19.34 10.33
N ALA A 249 8.44 -18.43 9.97
CA ALA A 249 8.45 -17.84 8.63
C ALA A 249 8.67 -18.92 7.55
N ALA A 250 9.64 -19.81 7.73
CA ALA A 250 9.95 -20.88 6.79
C ALA A 250 8.75 -21.85 6.62
N ASP A 251 8.09 -22.22 7.70
CA ASP A 251 6.92 -23.10 7.67
C ASP A 251 5.74 -22.45 6.93
N LEU A 252 5.45 -21.19 7.23
CA LEU A 252 4.37 -20.45 6.57
C LEU A 252 4.66 -20.21 5.08
N LEU A 253 5.89 -19.82 4.70
CA LEU A 253 6.31 -19.70 3.29
C LEU A 253 6.08 -21.00 2.54
N ASN A 254 6.46 -22.13 3.16
CA ASN A 254 6.24 -23.45 2.60
C ASN A 254 4.75 -23.82 2.49
N GLN A 255 3.93 -23.48 3.49
CA GLN A 255 2.47 -23.71 3.47
C GLN A 255 1.78 -22.90 2.36
N HIS A 256 2.17 -21.65 2.16
CA HIS A 256 1.64 -20.79 1.10
C HIS A 256 2.31 -21.05 -0.26
N GLY A 257 3.19 -22.05 -0.35
CA GLY A 257 3.83 -22.47 -1.59
C GLY A 257 4.73 -21.39 -2.20
N VAL A 258 5.21 -20.44 -1.43
CA VAL A 258 6.17 -19.42 -1.87
C VAL A 258 7.51 -20.10 -2.06
N GLN A 259 7.84 -20.47 -3.32
CA GLN A 259 9.04 -21.24 -3.70
C GLN A 259 10.06 -20.38 -4.47
N GLY A 260 11.24 -20.96 -4.74
CA GLY A 260 12.30 -20.29 -5.51
C GLY A 260 13.04 -19.21 -4.73
N MET A 261 12.93 -19.21 -3.40
CA MET A 261 13.45 -18.16 -2.55
C MET A 261 14.89 -18.40 -2.10
N SER A 262 15.62 -17.30 -1.90
CA SER A 262 16.92 -17.32 -1.25
C SER A 262 16.82 -18.03 0.10
N ALA A 263 17.75 -18.96 0.38
CA ALA A 263 17.87 -19.61 1.69
C ALA A 263 18.00 -18.59 2.86
N ASN A 264 18.31 -17.34 2.55
CA ASN A 264 18.44 -16.25 3.51
C ASN A 264 17.12 -15.49 3.76
N LEU A 265 16.03 -15.78 3.04
CA LEU A 265 14.77 -15.01 3.18
C LEU A 265 14.21 -14.99 4.60
N PRO A 266 14.14 -16.12 5.37
CA PRO A 266 13.67 -16.07 6.75
C PRO A 266 14.49 -15.12 7.65
N ASN A 267 15.82 -14.99 7.40
CA ASN A 267 16.65 -14.01 8.09
C ASN A 267 16.28 -12.57 7.71
N LEU A 268 16.07 -12.29 6.42
CA LEU A 268 15.69 -10.96 5.94
C LEU A 268 14.33 -10.52 6.51
N ILE A 269 13.37 -11.44 6.53
CA ILE A 269 12.06 -11.20 7.14
C ILE A 269 12.20 -10.94 8.64
N PHE A 270 12.98 -11.78 9.34
CA PHE A 270 13.23 -11.58 10.77
C PHE A 270 13.89 -10.22 11.05
N ASP A 271 14.90 -9.83 10.29
CA ASP A 271 15.59 -8.54 10.44
C ASP A 271 14.66 -7.36 10.15
N HIS A 272 13.70 -7.51 9.21
CA HIS A 272 12.66 -6.52 8.98
C HIS A 272 11.73 -6.39 10.19
N ILE A 273 11.19 -7.52 10.67
CA ILE A 273 10.31 -7.56 11.85
C ILE A 273 11.02 -6.97 13.08
N ALA A 274 12.30 -7.32 13.29
CA ALA A 274 13.08 -6.80 14.40
C ALA A 274 13.21 -5.27 14.34
N ARG A 275 13.54 -4.72 13.17
CA ARG A 275 13.62 -3.27 12.98
C ARG A 275 12.27 -2.60 13.18
N ALA A 276 11.19 -3.13 12.59
CA ALA A 276 9.84 -2.60 12.73
C ALA A 276 9.34 -2.64 14.19
N SER A 277 9.72 -3.65 14.96
CA SER A 277 9.36 -3.77 16.38
C SER A 277 10.06 -2.72 17.26
N ILE A 278 11.31 -2.39 16.92
CA ILE A 278 12.09 -1.38 17.68
C ILE A 278 11.72 0.03 17.22
N PHE A 279 11.61 0.25 15.93
CA PHE A 279 11.23 1.52 15.34
C PHE A 279 10.03 1.33 14.39
N PRO A 280 8.79 1.44 14.91
CA PRO A 280 7.59 1.20 14.12
C PRO A 280 7.48 2.12 12.91
N THR A 281 6.98 1.57 11.82
CA THR A 281 6.61 2.31 10.61
C THR A 281 5.09 2.31 10.52
N ILE A 282 4.50 3.47 10.26
CA ILE A 282 3.06 3.60 10.03
C ILE A 282 2.87 3.90 8.56
N MET A 283 2.04 3.13 7.90
CA MET A 283 1.69 3.36 6.49
C MET A 283 0.59 4.40 6.39
N ASP A 284 0.76 5.37 5.50
CA ASP A 284 -0.30 6.31 5.16
C ASP A 284 -1.28 5.70 4.15
N ASP A 285 -2.45 6.35 3.99
CA ASP A 285 -3.52 5.87 3.10
C ASP A 285 -3.08 5.83 1.63
N GLU A 286 -2.16 6.72 1.21
CA GLU A 286 -1.64 6.75 -0.16
C GLU A 286 -0.77 5.52 -0.44
N PHE A 287 0.11 5.16 0.50
CA PHE A 287 0.95 3.97 0.36
C PHE A 287 0.11 2.68 0.43
N ARG A 288 -0.92 2.62 1.30
CA ARG A 288 -1.86 1.49 1.35
C ARG A 288 -2.58 1.31 0.01
N ALA A 289 -3.07 2.39 -0.60
CA ALA A 289 -3.69 2.34 -1.91
C ALA A 289 -2.72 1.84 -3.01
N GLN A 290 -1.44 2.20 -2.95
CA GLN A 290 -0.43 1.70 -3.89
C GLN A 290 -0.14 0.20 -3.70
N THR A 291 -0.26 -0.33 -2.48
CA THR A 291 -0.05 -1.77 -2.22
C THR A 291 -1.27 -2.63 -2.58
N GLU A 292 -2.45 -2.04 -2.80
CA GLU A 292 -3.67 -2.77 -3.14
C GLU A 292 -3.53 -3.53 -4.48
N GLU A 293 -2.98 -2.90 -5.51
CA GLU A 293 -2.71 -3.58 -6.79
C GLU A 293 -1.70 -4.72 -6.62
N LEU A 294 -0.69 -4.54 -5.76
CA LEU A 294 0.28 -5.59 -5.45
C LEU A 294 -0.36 -6.73 -4.65
N HIS A 295 -1.27 -6.44 -3.73
CA HIS A 295 -2.02 -7.46 -3.00
C HIS A 295 -2.85 -8.34 -3.96
N ILE A 296 -3.54 -7.72 -4.92
CA ILE A 296 -4.26 -8.46 -5.96
C ILE A 296 -3.32 -9.33 -6.79
N ALA A 297 -2.15 -8.81 -7.14
CA ALA A 297 -1.17 -9.52 -7.96
C ALA A 297 -0.40 -10.62 -7.19
N HIS A 298 -0.26 -10.52 -5.88
CA HIS A 298 0.57 -11.39 -5.03
C HIS A 298 -0.15 -11.88 -3.75
N PRO A 299 -1.35 -12.47 -3.86
CA PRO A 299 -2.19 -12.75 -2.70
C PRO A 299 -1.56 -13.76 -1.72
N PHE A 300 -0.75 -14.71 -2.18
CA PHE A 300 -0.09 -15.69 -1.31
C PHE A 300 0.98 -15.07 -0.41
N GLU A 301 1.73 -14.11 -0.92
CA GLU A 301 2.76 -13.38 -0.17
C GLU A 301 2.12 -12.46 0.87
N PHE A 302 1.01 -11.82 0.53
CA PHE A 302 0.25 -11.00 1.47
C PHE A 302 -0.43 -11.85 2.56
N ASP A 303 -0.98 -13.01 2.22
CA ASP A 303 -1.53 -13.97 3.20
C ASP A 303 -0.46 -14.47 4.17
N PHE A 304 0.69 -14.85 3.64
CA PHE A 304 1.85 -15.21 4.46
C PHE A 304 2.19 -14.09 5.44
N ALA A 305 2.40 -12.88 4.93
CA ALA A 305 2.84 -11.74 5.73
C ALA A 305 1.85 -11.41 6.84
N ARG A 306 0.54 -11.42 6.54
CA ARG A 306 -0.52 -11.15 7.49
C ARG A 306 -0.58 -12.20 8.60
N ILE A 307 -0.56 -13.49 8.25
CA ILE A 307 -0.59 -14.57 9.24
C ILE A 307 0.67 -14.54 10.10
N TYR A 308 1.82 -14.29 9.49
CA TYR A 308 3.09 -14.19 10.20
C TYR A 308 3.11 -13.03 11.19
N CYS A 309 2.77 -11.82 10.75
CA CYS A 309 2.70 -10.64 11.61
C CYS A 309 1.68 -10.81 12.74
N SER A 310 0.47 -11.31 12.44
CA SER A 310 -0.56 -11.56 13.46
C SER A 310 -0.11 -12.57 14.52
N ARG A 311 0.60 -13.63 14.14
CA ARG A 311 1.14 -14.60 15.12
C ARG A 311 2.20 -13.97 16.03
N ILE A 312 3.05 -13.11 15.50
CA ILE A 312 4.06 -12.38 16.29
C ILE A 312 3.38 -11.40 17.25
N GLU A 313 2.40 -10.64 16.80
CA GLU A 313 1.62 -9.73 17.64
C GLU A 313 0.89 -10.46 18.79
N LEU A 314 0.40 -11.68 18.53
CA LEU A 314 -0.18 -12.53 19.59
C LEU A 314 0.88 -13.01 20.60
N MET A 315 2.11 -13.27 20.16
CA MET A 315 3.22 -13.68 21.04
C MET A 315 3.77 -12.50 21.85
N HIS A 316 3.69 -11.30 21.32
CA HIS A 316 4.17 -10.07 21.97
C HIS A 316 3.14 -8.93 21.75
N PRO A 317 2.11 -8.85 22.60
CA PRO A 317 1.13 -7.76 22.54
C PRO A 317 1.79 -6.39 22.69
N GLY A 318 1.35 -5.43 21.88
CA GLY A 318 1.90 -4.07 21.85
C GLY A 318 2.84 -3.80 20.67
N LEU A 319 3.21 -4.82 19.89
CA LEU A 319 3.87 -4.60 18.60
C LEU A 319 2.83 -4.18 17.54
N LEU A 320 3.25 -3.26 16.68
CA LEU A 320 2.57 -2.96 15.41
C LEU A 320 3.49 -3.39 14.28
N LEU A 321 3.03 -4.36 13.50
CA LEU A 321 3.70 -4.83 12.30
C LEU A 321 2.82 -4.52 11.10
N GLU A 322 3.41 -4.01 10.03
CA GLU A 322 2.70 -3.74 8.78
C GLU A 322 2.91 -4.92 7.82
N PRO A 323 1.88 -5.79 7.63
CA PRO A 323 2.00 -6.98 6.78
C PRO A 323 2.39 -6.65 5.34
N GLU A 324 1.93 -5.51 4.82
CA GLU A 324 2.24 -5.04 3.48
C GLU A 324 3.75 -4.87 3.28
N LEU A 325 4.43 -4.26 4.24
CA LEU A 325 5.88 -4.10 4.18
C LEU A 325 6.60 -5.46 4.26
N CYS A 326 6.09 -6.39 5.06
CA CYS A 326 6.62 -7.74 5.13
C CYS A 326 6.44 -8.48 3.79
N ALA A 327 5.26 -8.37 3.16
CA ALA A 327 4.97 -8.96 1.85
C ALA A 327 5.93 -8.45 0.76
N LEU A 328 6.24 -7.14 0.74
CA LEU A 328 7.19 -6.57 -0.22
C LEU A 328 8.58 -7.20 -0.18
N TYR A 329 9.07 -7.59 1.00
CA TYR A 329 10.34 -8.33 1.12
C TYR A 329 10.26 -9.69 0.43
N VAL A 330 9.14 -10.38 0.60
CA VAL A 330 8.90 -11.70 -0.02
C VAL A 330 8.82 -11.56 -1.53
N ILE A 331 8.02 -10.62 -2.04
CA ILE A 331 7.86 -10.34 -3.47
C ILE A 331 9.19 -9.96 -4.12
N GLY A 332 9.98 -9.08 -3.47
CA GLY A 332 11.26 -8.61 -3.99
C GLY A 332 12.37 -9.68 -4.05
N THR A 333 12.20 -10.79 -3.35
CA THR A 333 13.17 -11.90 -3.33
C THR A 333 12.73 -13.10 -4.16
N ALA A 334 11.51 -13.12 -4.69
CA ALA A 334 11.02 -14.18 -5.55
C ALA A 334 11.86 -14.23 -6.86
N SER A 335 12.46 -15.38 -7.14
CA SER A 335 13.17 -15.59 -8.40
C SER A 335 12.16 -15.63 -9.56
N ARG A 336 12.50 -15.05 -10.70
CA ARG A 336 11.72 -15.24 -11.92
C ARG A 336 11.87 -16.69 -12.36
N SER A 337 10.74 -17.38 -12.59
CA SER A 337 10.73 -18.75 -13.10
C SER A 337 11.18 -18.80 -14.57
N ASP A 338 11.75 -19.94 -14.98
CA ASP A 338 12.04 -20.27 -16.37
C ASP A 338 10.71 -20.48 -17.14
N VAL A 339 10.21 -19.42 -17.76
CA VAL A 339 9.05 -19.48 -18.66
C VAL A 339 9.53 -19.93 -20.05
N ALA A 340 8.74 -20.73 -20.77
CA ALA A 340 9.04 -21.10 -22.15
C ALA A 340 9.25 -19.84 -23.02
N PRO A 341 10.20 -19.88 -24.00
CA PRO A 341 10.54 -18.71 -24.78
C PRO A 341 9.32 -18.15 -25.53
N THR A 342 9.08 -16.85 -25.38
CA THR A 342 7.99 -16.14 -26.06
C THR A 342 8.38 -15.83 -27.49
N SER A 343 7.56 -16.24 -28.46
CA SER A 343 7.76 -16.03 -29.89
C SER A 343 7.19 -14.70 -30.35
N ILE A 344 8.02 -13.79 -30.84
CA ILE A 344 7.63 -12.41 -31.18
C ILE A 344 7.92 -12.14 -32.66
N LEU A 345 6.93 -11.64 -33.40
CA LEU A 345 7.09 -11.05 -34.73
C LEU A 345 7.19 -9.54 -34.62
N LEU A 346 8.33 -8.97 -35.00
CA LEU A 346 8.58 -7.53 -34.96
C LEU A 346 8.72 -6.97 -36.37
N LEU A 347 7.75 -6.15 -36.81
CA LEU A 347 7.77 -5.45 -38.08
C LEU A 347 8.32 -4.02 -37.84
N SER A 348 9.54 -3.74 -38.31
CA SER A 348 10.24 -2.49 -38.09
C SER A 348 10.76 -1.88 -39.38
N ALA A 349 10.46 -0.60 -39.60
CA ALA A 349 10.91 0.13 -40.79
C ALA A 349 12.41 0.51 -40.77
N ARG A 350 13.03 0.48 -39.58
CA ARG A 350 14.42 0.95 -39.39
C ARG A 350 15.22 -0.05 -38.55
N LYS A 351 16.34 -0.50 -39.12
CA LYS A 351 17.24 -1.47 -38.45
C LYS A 351 17.71 -1.03 -37.06
N SER A 352 17.93 0.28 -36.85
CA SER A 352 18.34 0.83 -35.55
C SER A 352 17.21 0.70 -34.51
N LEU A 353 15.95 0.97 -34.89
CA LEU A 353 14.79 0.80 -34.01
C LEU A 353 14.54 -0.68 -33.72
N ASP A 354 14.68 -1.54 -34.72
CA ASP A 354 14.59 -3.00 -34.55
C ASP A 354 15.58 -3.48 -33.47
N THR A 355 16.84 -3.08 -33.58
CA THR A 355 17.89 -3.49 -32.61
C THR A 355 17.55 -3.04 -31.20
N VAL A 356 17.12 -1.77 -31.02
CA VAL A 356 16.78 -1.23 -29.70
C VAL A 356 15.54 -1.91 -29.14
N ASN A 357 14.47 -2.05 -29.92
CA ASN A 357 13.22 -2.67 -29.47
C ASN A 357 13.40 -4.14 -29.15
N ARG A 358 14.21 -4.87 -29.93
CA ARG A 358 14.60 -6.24 -29.63
C ARG A 358 15.30 -6.34 -28.28
N THR A 359 16.30 -5.51 -28.02
CA THR A 359 17.02 -5.49 -26.74
C THR A 359 16.09 -5.21 -25.57
N LEU A 360 15.16 -4.25 -25.72
CA LEU A 360 14.18 -3.93 -24.68
C LEU A 360 13.23 -5.11 -24.42
N LEU A 361 12.76 -5.79 -25.46
CA LEU A 361 11.90 -6.98 -25.33
C LEU A 361 12.65 -8.15 -24.68
N GLU A 362 13.88 -8.44 -25.09
CA GLU A 362 14.73 -9.48 -24.50
C GLU A 362 14.98 -9.22 -23.00
N GLN A 363 15.26 -7.97 -22.62
CA GLN A 363 15.48 -7.58 -21.22
C GLN A 363 14.20 -7.68 -20.36
N ALA A 364 13.05 -7.36 -20.94
CA ALA A 364 11.81 -7.22 -20.19
C ALA A 364 11.00 -8.53 -20.13
N ILE A 365 10.94 -9.29 -21.23
CA ILE A 365 10.12 -10.51 -21.34
C ILE A 365 10.94 -11.76 -20.96
N GLY A 366 12.27 -11.65 -21.00
CA GLY A 366 13.19 -12.76 -20.69
C GLY A 366 13.49 -13.59 -21.93
N ASP A 367 13.36 -14.92 -21.84
CA ASP A 367 13.68 -15.82 -22.96
C ASP A 367 12.69 -15.60 -24.11
N THR A 368 13.18 -15.00 -25.20
CA THR A 368 12.37 -14.59 -26.35
C THR A 368 12.98 -15.07 -27.66
N ASN A 369 12.13 -15.54 -28.56
CA ASN A 369 12.49 -15.82 -29.96
C ASN A 369 11.91 -14.70 -30.84
N ILE A 370 12.72 -13.68 -31.15
CA ILE A 370 12.26 -12.51 -31.91
C ILE A 370 12.61 -12.65 -33.38
N VAL A 371 11.61 -12.74 -34.24
CA VAL A 371 11.73 -12.69 -35.70
C VAL A 371 11.43 -11.27 -36.17
N SER A 372 12.45 -10.56 -36.63
CA SER A 372 12.31 -9.23 -37.18
C SER A 372 12.17 -9.23 -38.70
N VAL A 373 11.25 -8.44 -39.21
CA VAL A 373 11.01 -8.24 -40.65
C VAL A 373 10.86 -6.74 -40.96
N ASP A 374 11.15 -6.36 -42.21
CA ASP A 374 11.14 -4.98 -42.67
C ASP A 374 10.01 -4.65 -43.66
N SER A 375 9.16 -5.64 -43.98
CA SER A 375 8.03 -5.46 -44.89
C SER A 375 6.81 -6.25 -44.46
N VAL A 376 5.63 -5.73 -44.80
CA VAL A 376 4.33 -6.38 -44.50
C VAL A 376 4.25 -7.76 -45.18
N ILE A 377 4.75 -7.89 -46.39
CA ILE A 377 4.77 -9.16 -47.12
C ILE A 377 5.57 -10.22 -46.39
N ALA A 378 6.76 -9.86 -45.90
CA ALA A 378 7.58 -10.77 -45.10
C ALA A 378 6.93 -11.10 -43.76
N ALA A 379 6.20 -10.15 -43.14
CA ALA A 379 5.45 -10.41 -41.92
C ALA A 379 4.32 -11.43 -42.15
N MET A 380 3.56 -11.29 -43.24
CA MET A 380 2.48 -12.22 -43.62
C MET A 380 3.03 -13.63 -43.91
N ASP A 381 4.12 -13.76 -44.65
CA ASP A 381 4.76 -15.04 -44.95
C ASP A 381 5.23 -15.75 -43.66
N LYS A 382 5.85 -15.01 -42.76
CA LYS A 382 6.27 -15.55 -41.45
C LYS A 382 5.08 -15.97 -40.59
N TYR A 383 4.04 -15.16 -40.52
CA TYR A 383 2.84 -15.46 -39.74
C TYR A 383 2.09 -16.69 -40.24
N GLN A 384 2.10 -16.96 -41.57
CA GLN A 384 1.50 -18.17 -42.16
C GLN A 384 2.30 -19.44 -41.87
N THR A 385 3.62 -19.32 -41.69
CA THR A 385 4.53 -20.46 -41.56
C THR A 385 4.94 -20.76 -40.11
N GLN A 386 4.76 -19.81 -39.19
CA GLN A 386 5.19 -19.93 -37.80
C GLN A 386 4.12 -19.37 -36.84
N HIS A 387 4.09 -19.89 -35.63
CA HIS A 387 3.24 -19.36 -34.57
C HIS A 387 4.00 -18.26 -33.80
N PHE A 388 3.32 -17.15 -33.53
CA PHE A 388 3.82 -16.05 -32.72
C PHE A 388 2.85 -15.76 -31.59
N ASP A 389 3.38 -15.55 -30.38
CA ASP A 389 2.62 -15.15 -29.21
C ASP A 389 2.31 -13.65 -29.23
N LEU A 390 3.24 -12.86 -29.80
CA LEU A 390 3.09 -11.43 -29.97
C LEU A 390 3.42 -10.96 -31.38
N LEU A 391 2.61 -10.02 -31.89
CA LEU A 391 2.87 -9.31 -33.15
C LEU A 391 2.96 -7.81 -32.86
N ILE A 392 4.10 -7.22 -33.20
CA ILE A 392 4.39 -5.80 -32.95
C ILE A 392 4.75 -5.14 -34.28
N LYS A 393 4.07 -4.01 -34.60
CA LYS A 393 4.40 -3.23 -35.81
C LYS A 393 4.82 -1.80 -35.49
N ASP A 394 5.68 -1.22 -36.32
CA ASP A 394 5.89 0.22 -36.37
C ASP A 394 4.66 0.89 -37.03
N GLU A 395 4.15 1.99 -36.45
CA GLU A 395 3.02 2.76 -36.97
C GLU A 395 3.22 3.27 -38.41
N VAL A 396 4.46 3.32 -38.90
CA VAL A 396 4.77 3.67 -40.29
C VAL A 396 4.12 2.69 -41.28
N PHE A 397 3.89 1.43 -40.87
CA PHE A 397 3.20 0.44 -41.68
C PHE A 397 1.68 0.56 -41.46
N SER A 398 1.02 1.30 -42.34
CA SER A 398 -0.42 1.51 -42.39
C SER A 398 -0.98 1.10 -43.77
N GLY A 399 -2.21 0.65 -43.81
CA GLY A 399 -2.93 0.22 -45.03
C GLY A 399 -3.59 -1.16 -44.90
N SER A 400 -4.42 -1.51 -45.85
CA SER A 400 -5.28 -2.74 -45.81
C SER A 400 -4.47 -4.01 -45.57
N ASP A 401 -3.28 -4.12 -46.14
CA ASP A 401 -2.44 -5.32 -46.04
C ASP A 401 -1.77 -5.41 -44.66
N ALA A 402 -1.36 -4.29 -44.10
CA ALA A 402 -0.80 -4.24 -42.77
C ALA A 402 -1.86 -4.56 -41.68
N GLU A 403 -3.10 -4.16 -41.89
CA GLU A 403 -4.22 -4.42 -40.94
C GLU A 403 -4.80 -5.85 -41.06
N ALA A 404 -4.32 -6.65 -42.02
CA ALA A 404 -4.74 -8.05 -42.17
C ALA A 404 -4.19 -8.99 -41.09
N LEU A 405 -3.13 -8.58 -40.37
CA LEU A 405 -2.55 -9.34 -39.25
C LEU A 405 -3.07 -8.83 -37.89
N PRO A 406 -3.28 -9.71 -36.90
CA PRO A 406 -3.79 -9.36 -35.58
C PRO A 406 -2.68 -8.78 -34.70
N TRP A 407 -2.27 -7.53 -34.95
CA TRP A 407 -1.23 -6.87 -34.19
C TRP A 407 -1.64 -6.65 -32.73
N ASN A 408 -0.79 -7.10 -31.80
CA ASN A 408 -0.97 -6.83 -30.38
C ASN A 408 -0.62 -5.38 -30.04
N LEU A 409 0.39 -4.82 -30.72
CA LEU A 409 0.81 -3.45 -30.50
C LEU A 409 1.26 -2.78 -31.79
N SER A 410 0.82 -1.52 -31.98
CA SER A 410 1.38 -0.59 -32.96
C SER A 410 2.15 0.49 -32.19
N CYS A 411 3.45 0.63 -32.42
CA CYS A 411 4.30 1.57 -31.69
C CYS A 411 4.93 2.60 -32.65
N ARG A 412 5.15 3.81 -32.14
CA ARG A 412 5.87 4.87 -32.88
C ARG A 412 7.29 5.00 -32.35
N GLY A 413 8.24 4.30 -33.03
CA GLY A 413 9.65 4.38 -32.69
C GLY A 413 10.07 3.37 -31.61
N ILE A 414 10.60 3.86 -30.48
CA ILE A 414 11.11 3.03 -29.40
C ILE A 414 9.95 2.64 -28.46
N LEU A 415 9.89 1.37 -28.08
CA LEU A 415 8.95 0.85 -27.08
C LEU A 415 9.18 1.53 -25.72
N ARG A 416 8.11 1.97 -25.10
CA ARG A 416 8.12 2.59 -23.77
C ARG A 416 7.77 1.56 -22.71
N ASP A 417 8.06 1.84 -21.46
CA ASP A 417 7.78 0.95 -20.32
C ASP A 417 6.31 0.47 -20.28
N LYS A 418 5.36 1.35 -20.58
CA LYS A 418 3.94 1.01 -20.67
C LYS A 418 3.61 0.04 -21.80
N ASP A 419 4.29 0.16 -22.94
CA ASP A 419 4.11 -0.69 -24.10
C ASP A 419 4.65 -2.10 -23.79
N ILE A 420 5.78 -2.17 -23.11
CA ILE A 420 6.39 -3.41 -22.63
C ILE A 420 5.51 -4.11 -21.59
N ALA A 421 5.02 -3.37 -20.59
CA ALA A 421 4.12 -3.91 -19.57
C ALA A 421 2.81 -4.44 -20.18
N TYR A 422 2.29 -3.80 -21.20
CA TYR A 422 1.13 -4.28 -21.97
C TYR A 422 1.43 -5.60 -22.69
N LEU A 423 2.60 -5.70 -23.36
CA LEU A 423 2.99 -6.90 -24.09
C LEU A 423 3.22 -8.10 -23.15
N GLN A 424 3.88 -7.90 -22.02
CA GLN A 424 4.06 -8.94 -20.99
C GLN A 424 2.71 -9.52 -20.53
N ARG A 425 1.75 -8.64 -20.25
CA ARG A 425 0.38 -9.05 -19.88
C ARG A 425 -0.33 -9.79 -21.00
N SER A 426 -0.16 -9.34 -22.24
CA SER A 426 -0.84 -9.94 -23.40
C SER A 426 -0.43 -11.41 -23.64
N VAL A 427 0.87 -11.73 -23.49
CA VAL A 427 1.36 -13.12 -23.58
C VAL A 427 0.68 -14.01 -22.55
N LEU A 428 0.72 -13.56 -21.30
CA LEU A 428 0.19 -14.29 -20.18
C LEU A 428 -1.32 -14.55 -20.34
N TYR A 429 -2.07 -13.52 -20.72
CA TYR A 429 -3.52 -13.60 -20.87
C TYR A 429 -3.94 -14.50 -22.04
N ALA A 430 -3.17 -14.51 -23.14
CA ALA A 430 -3.41 -15.42 -24.24
C ALA A 430 -3.27 -16.90 -23.82
N SER A 431 -2.29 -17.21 -22.97
CA SER A 431 -2.14 -18.56 -22.42
C SER A 431 -3.33 -18.99 -21.57
N TYR A 432 -3.79 -18.10 -20.67
CA TYR A 432 -4.94 -18.42 -19.81
C TYR A 432 -6.25 -18.56 -20.59
N LYS A 433 -6.50 -17.72 -21.59
CA LYS A 433 -7.68 -17.86 -22.47
C LYS A 433 -7.74 -19.22 -23.14
N LYS A 434 -6.62 -19.73 -23.65
CA LYS A 434 -6.53 -21.06 -24.29
C LYS A 434 -6.81 -22.21 -23.31
N THR A 435 -6.41 -22.07 -22.04
CA THR A 435 -6.53 -23.15 -21.03
C THR A 435 -7.74 -22.99 -20.11
N LEU A 436 -8.53 -21.92 -20.24
CA LEU A 436 -9.62 -21.57 -19.34
C LEU A 436 -10.65 -22.70 -19.18
N SER A 437 -11.06 -23.36 -20.28
CA SER A 437 -12.01 -24.47 -20.23
C SER A 437 -11.49 -25.70 -19.45
N THR A 438 -10.17 -25.86 -19.41
CA THR A 438 -9.52 -26.92 -18.62
C THR A 438 -9.40 -26.49 -17.16
N MET A 439 -9.13 -25.22 -16.90
CA MET A 439 -9.01 -24.69 -15.54
C MET A 439 -10.37 -24.60 -14.83
N LEU A 440 -11.43 -24.21 -15.54
CA LEU A 440 -12.81 -24.11 -15.05
C LEU A 440 -13.74 -24.97 -15.91
N PRO A 441 -13.71 -26.31 -15.79
CA PRO A 441 -14.66 -27.17 -16.49
C PRO A 441 -16.08 -27.04 -15.89
N ALA A 442 -17.10 -27.48 -16.61
CA ALA A 442 -18.51 -27.26 -16.22
C ALA A 442 -18.89 -27.91 -14.88
N GLU A 443 -18.24 -29.01 -14.50
CA GLU A 443 -18.42 -29.65 -13.19
C GLU A 443 -17.95 -28.80 -12.01
N ASN A 444 -17.02 -27.87 -12.25
CA ASN A 444 -16.50 -26.92 -11.25
C ASN A 444 -17.38 -25.65 -11.13
N TYR A 445 -18.56 -25.65 -11.73
CA TYR A 445 -19.52 -24.56 -11.62
C TYR A 445 -20.76 -25.03 -10.83
N VAL A 446 -21.26 -24.16 -9.92
CA VAL A 446 -22.51 -24.38 -9.19
C VAL A 446 -23.28 -23.07 -9.05
N ALA A 447 -24.57 -23.10 -9.39
CA ALA A 447 -25.51 -22.06 -9.01
C ALA A 447 -26.21 -22.44 -7.72
N LEU A 448 -26.19 -21.56 -6.72
CA LEU A 448 -26.82 -21.79 -5.43
C LEU A 448 -28.00 -20.83 -5.25
N SER A 449 -29.19 -21.39 -5.01
CA SER A 449 -30.35 -20.63 -4.57
C SER A 449 -30.22 -20.39 -3.06
N VAL A 450 -29.96 -19.17 -2.67
CA VAL A 450 -29.68 -18.82 -1.27
C VAL A 450 -30.59 -17.69 -0.83
N THR A 451 -31.28 -17.90 0.28
CA THR A 451 -32.04 -16.89 0.98
C THR A 451 -31.39 -16.64 2.35
N GLU A 452 -30.98 -15.39 2.57
CA GLU A 452 -30.46 -14.89 3.88
C GLU A 452 -29.23 -15.63 4.47
N SER A 453 -28.33 -16.17 3.64
CA SER A 453 -27.13 -16.83 4.11
C SER A 453 -25.91 -15.90 4.07
N SER A 454 -25.02 -16.05 5.04
CA SER A 454 -23.74 -15.34 5.08
C SER A 454 -22.79 -15.83 3.97
N TYR A 455 -21.84 -15.00 3.59
CA TYR A 455 -20.78 -15.36 2.63
C TYR A 455 -20.10 -16.70 2.97
N THR A 456 -19.75 -16.89 4.25
CA THR A 456 -19.05 -18.10 4.71
C THR A 456 -19.91 -19.36 4.59
N GLU A 457 -21.23 -19.24 4.80
CA GLU A 457 -22.17 -20.35 4.62
C GLU A 457 -22.30 -20.73 3.15
N ILE A 458 -22.41 -19.74 2.25
CA ILE A 458 -22.51 -19.98 0.81
C ILE A 458 -21.21 -20.62 0.29
N LEU A 459 -20.05 -20.10 0.70
CA LEU A 459 -18.77 -20.71 0.35
C LEU A 459 -18.72 -22.17 0.85
N SER A 460 -19.11 -22.44 2.09
CA SER A 460 -19.14 -23.80 2.66
C SER A 460 -20.08 -24.74 1.89
N LEU A 461 -21.26 -24.26 1.52
CA LEU A 461 -22.21 -25.03 0.72
C LEU A 461 -21.64 -25.38 -0.66
N GLY A 462 -21.06 -24.41 -1.35
CA GLY A 462 -20.45 -24.62 -2.67
C GLY A 462 -19.28 -25.58 -2.61
N LEU A 463 -18.39 -25.43 -1.63
CA LEU A 463 -17.27 -26.34 -1.39
C LEU A 463 -17.74 -27.77 -1.17
N ASN A 464 -18.79 -27.97 -0.37
CA ASN A 464 -19.38 -29.30 -0.16
C ASN A 464 -19.93 -29.93 -1.45
N VAL A 465 -20.54 -29.13 -2.33
CA VAL A 465 -21.00 -29.63 -3.64
C VAL A 465 -19.81 -30.12 -4.47
N PHE A 466 -18.70 -29.39 -4.51
CA PHE A 466 -17.50 -29.80 -5.27
C PHE A 466 -16.85 -31.06 -4.71
N VAL A 467 -16.83 -31.20 -3.38
CA VAL A 467 -16.36 -32.44 -2.71
C VAL A 467 -17.26 -33.62 -3.06
N GLN A 468 -18.59 -33.46 -3.01
CA GLN A 468 -19.56 -34.51 -3.40
C GLN A 468 -19.43 -34.92 -4.87
N ARG A 469 -19.10 -33.97 -5.76
CA ARG A 469 -18.82 -34.24 -7.18
C ARG A 469 -17.42 -34.84 -7.42
N SER A 470 -16.61 -35.00 -6.38
CA SER A 470 -15.21 -35.44 -6.48
C SER A 470 -14.32 -34.53 -7.33
N CYS A 471 -14.74 -33.26 -7.53
CA CYS A 471 -13.95 -32.25 -8.25
C CYS A 471 -12.89 -31.60 -7.32
N MET A 472 -13.13 -31.66 -6.01
CA MET A 472 -12.28 -31.09 -4.97
C MET A 472 -12.12 -32.09 -3.83
N THR A 473 -10.97 -32.13 -3.18
CA THR A 473 -10.78 -32.96 -1.98
C THR A 473 -11.36 -32.27 -0.75
N ALA A 474 -11.72 -33.04 0.27
CA ALA A 474 -12.20 -32.49 1.54
C ALA A 474 -11.12 -31.63 2.24
N GLU A 475 -9.85 -31.96 2.05
CA GLU A 475 -8.72 -31.21 2.59
C GLU A 475 -8.59 -29.85 1.91
N GLU A 476 -8.71 -29.78 0.58
CA GLU A 476 -8.70 -28.50 -0.18
C GLU A 476 -9.87 -27.61 0.21
N ALA A 477 -11.07 -28.19 0.37
CA ALA A 477 -12.26 -27.44 0.80
C ALA A 477 -12.08 -26.87 2.21
N ALA A 478 -11.56 -27.67 3.14
CA ALA A 478 -11.27 -27.24 4.51
C ALA A 478 -10.19 -26.15 4.55
N ALA A 479 -9.12 -26.30 3.77
CA ALA A 479 -8.04 -25.30 3.67
C ALA A 479 -8.55 -23.96 3.12
N THR A 480 -9.35 -24.00 2.03
CA THR A 480 -9.96 -22.79 1.45
C THR A 480 -10.85 -22.08 2.46
N LEU A 481 -11.72 -22.82 3.16
CA LEU A 481 -12.61 -22.23 4.15
C LEU A 481 -11.86 -21.69 5.38
N ALA A 482 -10.82 -22.38 5.84
CA ALA A 482 -9.99 -21.94 6.95
C ALA A 482 -9.25 -20.63 6.62
N ARG A 483 -8.70 -20.54 5.42
CA ARG A 483 -8.04 -19.33 4.93
C ARG A 483 -9.00 -18.14 4.89
N GLU A 484 -10.19 -18.32 4.31
CA GLU A 484 -11.20 -17.24 4.22
C GLU A 484 -11.72 -16.76 5.59
N ARG A 485 -11.65 -17.60 6.62
CA ARG A 485 -11.99 -17.21 7.99
C ARG A 485 -10.89 -16.44 8.71
N GLN A 486 -9.65 -16.60 8.28
CA GLN A 486 -8.48 -16.02 8.94
C GLN A 486 -8.02 -14.71 8.30
N GLY A 487 -8.48 -14.38 7.09
CA GLY A 487 -7.89 -13.35 6.29
C GLY A 487 -8.83 -12.27 5.76
N GLU A 488 -8.22 -11.19 5.27
CA GLU A 488 -8.90 -10.25 4.39
C GLU A 488 -9.29 -10.96 3.10
N ARG A 489 -10.53 -10.77 2.70
CA ARG A 489 -11.05 -11.36 1.47
C ARG A 489 -10.50 -10.60 0.28
N LEU A 490 -10.05 -11.32 -0.72
CA LEU A 490 -9.74 -10.72 -2.02
C LEU A 490 -11.06 -10.55 -2.78
N ILE A 491 -11.57 -9.32 -2.84
CA ILE A 491 -12.82 -8.98 -3.52
C ILE A 491 -12.56 -7.84 -4.49
N PHE A 492 -13.04 -7.96 -5.71
CA PHE A 492 -13.04 -6.88 -6.69
C PHE A 492 -14.26 -6.98 -7.61
N ASN A 493 -14.92 -5.87 -7.82
CA ASN A 493 -16.10 -5.73 -8.67
C ASN A 493 -17.22 -6.75 -8.35
N GLY A 494 -17.48 -7.02 -7.06
CA GLY A 494 -18.49 -7.98 -6.60
C GLY A 494 -18.09 -9.45 -6.75
N VAL A 495 -16.83 -9.74 -7.09
CA VAL A 495 -16.29 -11.10 -7.20
C VAL A 495 -15.33 -11.37 -6.03
N ALA A 496 -15.68 -12.33 -5.18
CA ALA A 496 -14.77 -12.83 -4.16
C ALA A 496 -13.87 -13.92 -4.76
N VAL A 497 -12.57 -13.87 -4.46
CA VAL A 497 -11.57 -14.80 -5.00
C VAL A 497 -10.85 -15.56 -3.88
N PRO A 498 -11.54 -16.53 -3.21
CA PRO A 498 -10.90 -17.46 -2.30
C PRO A 498 -9.80 -18.24 -3.02
N HIS A 499 -8.67 -18.42 -2.35
CA HIS A 499 -7.56 -19.15 -2.96
C HIS A 499 -6.80 -19.98 -1.92
N CYS A 500 -6.22 -21.08 -2.36
CA CYS A 500 -5.29 -21.85 -1.54
C CYS A 500 -4.31 -22.64 -2.38
N VAL A 501 -3.23 -23.08 -1.73
CA VAL A 501 -2.24 -24.00 -2.32
C VAL A 501 -2.66 -25.42 -2.07
N THR A 502 -2.66 -26.24 -3.12
CA THR A 502 -2.98 -27.67 -3.04
C THR A 502 -1.74 -28.53 -3.17
N HIS A 503 -1.74 -29.68 -2.48
CA HIS A 503 -0.73 -30.72 -2.67
C HIS A 503 -1.01 -31.63 -3.87
N VAL A 504 -2.17 -31.50 -4.51
CA VAL A 504 -2.50 -32.24 -5.73
C VAL A 504 -1.63 -31.71 -6.87
N PRO A 505 -0.77 -32.53 -7.46
CA PRO A 505 0.07 -32.08 -8.57
C PRO A 505 -0.79 -31.65 -9.76
N SER A 506 -0.56 -30.46 -10.26
CA SER A 506 -1.21 -29.93 -11.45
C SER A 506 -0.24 -28.95 -12.13
N ASN A 507 -0.20 -28.99 -13.46
CA ASN A 507 0.55 -28.01 -14.25
C ASN A 507 -0.28 -26.76 -14.60
N SER A 508 -1.53 -26.70 -14.14
CA SER A 508 -2.44 -25.58 -14.36
C SER A 508 -3.26 -25.28 -13.11
N PHE A 509 -3.81 -24.06 -13.04
CA PHE A 509 -4.76 -23.68 -12.00
C PHE A 509 -6.04 -24.51 -12.12
N ARG A 510 -6.67 -24.77 -10.97
CA ARG A 510 -8.02 -25.31 -10.90
C ARG A 510 -8.93 -24.23 -10.35
N LEU A 511 -9.90 -23.82 -11.16
CA LEU A 511 -10.88 -22.80 -10.82
C LEU A 511 -12.22 -23.45 -10.48
N PHE A 512 -12.95 -22.85 -9.53
CA PHE A 512 -14.28 -23.27 -9.15
C PHE A 512 -15.17 -22.03 -8.98
N ALA A 513 -16.37 -22.07 -9.56
CA ALA A 513 -17.29 -20.95 -9.52
C ALA A 513 -18.55 -21.29 -8.75
N ILE A 514 -18.85 -20.49 -7.72
CA ILE A 514 -20.11 -20.51 -6.98
C ILE A 514 -20.88 -19.25 -7.34
N CYS A 515 -22.05 -19.41 -7.95
CA CYS A 515 -22.88 -18.30 -8.41
C CYS A 515 -24.16 -18.25 -7.57
N PRO A 516 -24.23 -17.37 -6.54
CA PRO A 516 -25.45 -17.16 -5.78
C PRO A 516 -26.53 -16.54 -6.70
N THR A 517 -27.79 -16.98 -6.57
CA THR A 517 -28.91 -16.43 -7.35
C THR A 517 -29.28 -15.00 -6.94
N THR A 518 -28.88 -14.57 -5.75
CA THR A 518 -29.00 -13.20 -5.23
C THR A 518 -27.65 -12.75 -4.70
N ALA A 519 -27.37 -11.45 -4.80
CA ALA A 519 -26.14 -10.90 -4.23
C ALA A 519 -26.07 -11.14 -2.71
N VAL A 520 -24.89 -11.41 -2.22
CA VAL A 520 -24.60 -11.68 -0.81
C VAL A 520 -23.97 -10.46 -0.21
N SER A 521 -24.70 -9.74 0.63
CA SER A 521 -24.19 -8.53 1.29
C SER A 521 -23.14 -8.88 2.33
N THR A 522 -22.00 -8.22 2.25
CA THR A 522 -20.95 -8.20 3.27
C THR A 522 -20.82 -6.79 3.84
N GLN A 523 -19.92 -6.60 4.82
CA GLN A 523 -19.68 -5.26 5.37
C GLN A 523 -19.03 -4.31 4.34
N ASP A 524 -18.30 -4.86 3.37
CA ASP A 524 -17.49 -4.10 2.43
C ASP A 524 -18.17 -3.96 1.07
N GLU A 525 -18.68 -5.07 0.49
CA GLU A 525 -19.30 -5.11 -0.85
C GLU A 525 -20.36 -6.20 -0.96
N ASP A 526 -21.22 -6.08 -1.99
CA ASP A 526 -22.17 -7.10 -2.40
C ASP A 526 -21.49 -8.13 -3.32
N ILE A 527 -21.41 -9.38 -2.90
CA ILE A 527 -20.76 -10.47 -3.65
C ILE A 527 -21.79 -11.13 -4.58
N THR A 528 -21.49 -11.15 -5.87
CA THR A 528 -22.32 -11.75 -6.93
C THR A 528 -21.74 -13.03 -7.50
N LEU A 529 -20.43 -13.27 -7.30
CA LEU A 529 -19.70 -14.45 -7.74
C LEU A 529 -18.61 -14.78 -6.72
N ILE A 530 -18.41 -16.06 -6.44
CA ILE A 530 -17.25 -16.57 -5.69
C ILE A 530 -16.44 -17.44 -6.66
N LEU A 531 -15.23 -17.01 -6.99
CA LEU A 531 -14.33 -17.68 -7.93
C LEU A 531 -13.10 -18.22 -7.18
N ILE A 532 -13.14 -19.51 -6.81
CA ILE A 532 -12.07 -20.14 -6.03
C ILE A 532 -10.91 -20.48 -6.95
N VAL A 533 -9.70 -20.18 -6.52
CA VAL A 533 -8.43 -20.49 -7.22
C VAL A 533 -7.62 -21.48 -6.40
N LEU A 534 -7.40 -22.69 -6.95
CA LEU A 534 -6.46 -23.64 -6.40
C LEU A 534 -5.18 -23.67 -7.24
N ALA A 535 -4.05 -23.36 -6.61
CA ALA A 535 -2.73 -23.43 -7.23
C ALA A 535 -1.97 -24.64 -6.70
N SER A 536 -1.28 -25.39 -7.58
CA SER A 536 -0.40 -26.46 -7.11
C SER A 536 0.81 -25.87 -6.39
N LYS A 537 1.26 -26.55 -5.33
CA LYS A 537 2.43 -26.13 -4.56
C LYS A 537 3.69 -25.97 -5.45
N ASN A 538 3.82 -26.78 -6.46
CA ASN A 538 5.00 -26.80 -7.36
C ASN A 538 4.80 -25.91 -8.61
N GLN A 539 3.75 -25.14 -8.69
CA GLN A 539 3.48 -24.25 -9.81
C GLN A 539 4.27 -22.95 -9.65
N ASP A 540 5.11 -22.62 -10.64
CA ASP A 540 6.02 -21.49 -10.56
C ASP A 540 5.32 -20.13 -10.62
N ASP A 541 4.28 -19.98 -11.45
CA ASP A 541 3.59 -18.69 -11.68
C ASP A 541 2.24 -18.57 -10.97
N LYS A 542 2.17 -18.90 -9.66
CA LYS A 542 0.92 -18.96 -8.91
C LYS A 542 0.14 -17.64 -8.87
N ASN A 543 0.84 -16.53 -8.92
CA ASN A 543 0.24 -15.22 -8.74
C ASN A 543 -0.35 -14.63 -10.03
N THR A 544 0.11 -15.09 -11.17
CA THR A 544 -0.21 -14.47 -12.47
C THR A 544 -1.69 -14.61 -12.86
N ILE A 545 -2.36 -15.67 -12.38
CA ILE A 545 -3.81 -15.87 -12.61
C ILE A 545 -4.66 -14.75 -11.97
N PHE A 546 -4.22 -14.21 -10.84
CA PHE A 546 -4.98 -13.15 -10.14
C PHE A 546 -4.96 -11.85 -10.93
N SER A 547 -3.80 -11.48 -11.49
CA SER A 547 -3.68 -10.32 -12.38
C SER A 547 -4.55 -10.47 -13.62
N TYR A 548 -4.64 -11.69 -14.19
CA TYR A 548 -5.54 -11.99 -15.29
C TYR A 548 -7.01 -11.82 -14.89
N LEU A 549 -7.44 -12.45 -13.80
CA LEU A 549 -8.81 -12.38 -13.30
C LEU A 549 -9.21 -10.94 -12.97
N TYR A 550 -8.33 -10.22 -12.27
CA TYR A 550 -8.56 -8.80 -11.95
C TYR A 550 -8.74 -7.95 -13.20
N SER A 551 -7.81 -8.05 -14.16
CA SER A 551 -7.89 -7.28 -15.40
C SER A 551 -9.15 -7.60 -16.21
N THR A 552 -9.55 -8.88 -16.24
CA THR A 552 -10.70 -9.34 -17.03
C THR A 552 -12.04 -8.96 -16.37
N LEU A 553 -12.13 -9.09 -15.05
CA LEU A 553 -13.36 -8.84 -14.30
C LEU A 553 -13.55 -7.35 -13.95
N SER A 554 -12.46 -6.57 -13.81
CA SER A 554 -12.55 -5.13 -13.50
C SER A 554 -12.80 -4.26 -14.73
N SER A 555 -12.41 -4.72 -15.93
CA SER A 555 -12.61 -3.98 -17.18
C SER A 555 -13.97 -4.25 -17.87
N GLY A 556 -14.72 -5.26 -17.39
CA GLY A 556 -15.99 -5.70 -17.95
C GLY A 556 -17.22 -5.10 -17.27
N GLU A 557 -18.41 -5.52 -17.74
CA GLU A 557 -19.66 -5.26 -17.02
C GLU A 557 -19.67 -5.97 -15.65
N PRO A 558 -20.29 -5.39 -14.62
CA PRO A 558 -20.42 -6.03 -13.31
C PRO A 558 -21.06 -7.41 -13.43
N VAL A 559 -20.51 -8.38 -12.71
CA VAL A 559 -21.04 -9.75 -12.70
C VAL A 559 -22.42 -9.73 -12.06
N THR A 560 -23.42 -10.23 -12.78
CA THR A 560 -24.78 -10.32 -12.25
C THR A 560 -25.00 -11.60 -11.44
N PRO A 561 -25.75 -11.57 -10.33
CA PRO A 561 -26.10 -12.77 -9.58
C PRO A 561 -26.75 -13.82 -10.47
N GLY A 562 -26.46 -15.09 -10.24
CA GLY A 562 -27.01 -16.20 -11.03
C GLY A 562 -26.48 -16.29 -12.46
N ILE A 563 -25.32 -15.68 -12.76
CA ILE A 563 -24.69 -15.78 -14.09
C ILE A 563 -24.53 -17.25 -14.50
N MET A 564 -25.01 -17.61 -15.70
CA MET A 564 -24.89 -18.97 -16.20
C MET A 564 -23.46 -19.29 -16.68
N TYR A 565 -23.04 -20.56 -16.58
CA TYR A 565 -21.71 -21.02 -16.94
C TYR A 565 -21.20 -20.53 -18.31
N PRO A 566 -21.96 -20.63 -19.45
CA PRO A 566 -21.47 -20.15 -20.73
C PRO A 566 -21.21 -18.63 -20.75
N LYS A 567 -22.03 -17.85 -20.03
CA LYS A 567 -21.87 -16.40 -19.94
C LYS A 567 -20.67 -16.04 -19.05
N LEU A 568 -20.45 -16.80 -17.97
CA LEU A 568 -19.27 -16.66 -17.14
C LEU A 568 -17.98 -16.94 -17.92
N MET A 569 -17.96 -18.02 -18.73
CA MET A 569 -16.80 -18.36 -19.57
C MET A 569 -16.48 -17.27 -20.60
N ASN A 570 -17.50 -16.68 -21.22
CA ASN A 570 -17.32 -15.55 -22.14
C ASN A 570 -16.78 -14.30 -21.39
N LEU A 571 -17.29 -14.03 -20.17
CA LEU A 571 -16.82 -12.93 -19.34
C LEU A 571 -15.34 -13.12 -18.95
N LEU A 572 -14.92 -14.36 -18.67
CA LEU A 572 -13.54 -14.70 -18.37
C LEU A 572 -12.64 -14.78 -19.63
N GLY A 573 -13.17 -14.48 -20.81
CA GLY A 573 -12.41 -14.34 -22.05
C GLY A 573 -12.29 -15.60 -22.89
N LEU A 574 -13.14 -16.62 -22.69
CA LEU A 574 -13.24 -17.74 -23.62
C LEU A 574 -13.90 -17.23 -24.91
N GLU A 575 -13.11 -17.05 -25.95
CA GLU A 575 -13.59 -16.78 -27.30
C GLU A 575 -14.24 -18.04 -27.86
N LYS A 576 -15.42 -17.86 -28.54
CA LYS A 576 -16.15 -18.93 -29.19
C LYS A 576 -15.43 -19.42 -30.45
#